data_5c553a2ffffb9115d7a902409c21d03b
#
_entry.id   5c553a2ffffb9115d7a902409c21d03b
#
_cell.length_a   1.000
_cell.length_b   1.000
_cell.length_c   1.000
_cell.angle_alpha   90.00
_cell.angle_beta   90.00
_cell.angle_gamma   90.00
#
_symmetry.space_group_name_H-M   'P 1'
#
loop_
_entity.id
_entity.type
_entity.pdbx_description
1 polymer ?
#
loop_
_entity_poly.entity_id
_entity_poly.type
_entity_poly.pdbx_seq_one_letter_code
_entity_poly.pdbx_strand_id
1 'polypeptide(L)'
;MISLSMFANETDKLAVVAGNYLFREGDAPDCMYVLVSGQARILVGTREVEVLSPGQIVGEMALIESAPRSASVQALTDCEFARINEKRFRFMVTETPGFALSVMRSMAER
;
A
#
# COMPACT_ATOMS: atom_id res chain seq x y z
N MET A 1 4.32 -7.58 -7.30
CA MET A 1 2.90 -7.82 -7.01
C MET A 1 2.76 -8.92 -5.97
N ILE A 2 1.91 -8.72 -5.00
CA ILE A 2 1.65 -9.69 -3.93
C ILE A 2 0.48 -10.58 -4.33
N SER A 3 0.56 -11.88 -3.96
CA SER A 3 -0.57 -12.77 -4.12
C SER A 3 -1.72 -12.33 -3.20
N LEU A 4 -2.89 -12.05 -3.76
CA LEU A 4 -4.06 -11.63 -2.99
C LEU A 4 -4.58 -12.71 -2.04
N SER A 5 -4.27 -13.99 -2.30
CA SER A 5 -4.67 -15.08 -1.42
C SER A 5 -4.07 -14.95 -0.01
N MET A 6 -2.93 -14.25 0.13
CA MET A 6 -2.33 -13.99 1.44
C MET A 6 -3.23 -13.12 2.32
N PHE A 7 -4.15 -12.37 1.71
CA PHE A 7 -5.03 -11.43 2.41
C PHE A 7 -6.49 -11.84 2.39
N ALA A 8 -6.81 -13.07 1.93
CA ALA A 8 -8.19 -13.54 1.83
C ALA A 8 -8.94 -13.50 3.17
N ASN A 9 -8.24 -13.78 4.26
CA ASN A 9 -8.81 -13.77 5.61
C ASN A 9 -8.33 -12.56 6.44
N GLU A 10 -7.78 -11.54 5.79
CA GLU A 10 -7.32 -10.34 6.48
C GLU A 10 -8.50 -9.58 7.06
N THR A 11 -8.44 -9.28 8.35
CA THR A 11 -9.49 -8.53 9.04
C THR A 11 -9.21 -7.04 9.11
N ASP A 12 -7.94 -6.62 8.97
CA ASP A 12 -7.55 -5.21 9.00
C ASP A 12 -7.57 -4.64 7.58
N LYS A 13 -8.77 -4.38 7.10
CA LYS A 13 -8.99 -3.78 5.79
C LYS A 13 -9.60 -2.39 5.93
N LEU A 14 -9.26 -1.52 5.00
CA LEU A 14 -9.76 -0.15 4.95
C LEU A 14 -10.47 0.08 3.62
N ALA A 15 -11.73 0.52 3.69
CA ALA A 15 -12.48 0.91 2.50
C ALA A 15 -12.24 2.40 2.21
N VAL A 16 -11.99 2.72 0.96
CA VAL A 16 -11.81 4.10 0.49
C VAL A 16 -12.74 4.32 -0.69
N VAL A 17 -13.72 5.22 -0.53
CA VAL A 17 -14.69 5.53 -1.56
C VAL A 17 -14.02 6.30 -2.71
N ALA A 18 -14.47 6.09 -3.93
CA ALA A 18 -13.97 6.79 -5.12
C ALA A 18 -13.85 8.29 -4.88
N GLY A 19 -12.68 8.85 -5.23
CA GLY A 19 -12.36 10.26 -5.04
C GLY A 19 -11.72 10.60 -3.70
N ASN A 20 -11.84 9.74 -2.70
CA ASN A 20 -11.21 9.95 -1.40
C ASN A 20 -9.75 9.49 -1.40
N TYR A 21 -8.99 9.96 -0.43
CA TYR A 21 -7.57 9.64 -0.30
C TYR A 21 -7.36 8.55 0.75
N LEU A 22 -6.47 7.61 0.42
CA LEU A 22 -5.95 6.66 1.40
C LEU A 22 -5.01 7.37 2.38
N PHE A 23 -4.09 8.14 1.82
CA PHE A 23 -3.23 9.07 2.55
C PHE A 23 -2.79 10.20 1.62
N ARG A 24 -2.25 11.27 2.21
CA ARG A 24 -1.76 12.46 1.49
C ARG A 24 -0.29 12.68 1.76
N GLU A 25 0.38 13.35 0.84
CA GLU A 25 1.76 13.80 1.06
C GLU A 25 1.89 14.51 2.40
N GLY A 26 2.97 14.19 3.13
CA GLY A 26 3.26 14.78 4.43
C GLY A 26 2.58 14.08 5.59
N ASP A 27 1.65 13.15 5.35
CA ASP A 27 1.02 12.40 6.43
C ASP A 27 2.03 11.54 7.18
N ALA A 28 1.73 11.24 8.44
CA ALA A 28 2.59 10.43 9.28
C ALA A 28 2.77 9.02 8.72
N PRO A 29 3.99 8.45 8.81
CA PRO A 29 4.25 7.09 8.35
C PRO A 29 3.78 6.10 9.41
N ASP A 30 2.65 5.45 9.20
CA ASP A 30 2.08 4.54 10.18
C ASP A 30 2.00 3.08 9.73
N CYS A 31 1.79 2.83 8.44
CA CYS A 31 1.66 1.47 7.92
C CYS A 31 1.84 1.47 6.41
N MET A 32 1.95 0.27 5.85
CA MET A 32 1.85 0.07 4.40
C MET A 32 0.49 -0.51 4.04
N TYR A 33 0.16 -0.51 2.75
CA TYR A 33 -1.11 -1.01 2.26
C TYR A 33 -0.91 -1.88 1.03
N VAL A 34 -1.81 -2.85 0.86
CA VAL A 34 -1.94 -3.64 -0.37
C VAL A 34 -3.33 -3.40 -0.92
N LEU A 35 -3.42 -3.01 -2.19
CA LEU A 35 -4.72 -2.84 -2.83
C LEU A 35 -5.34 -4.23 -3.06
N VAL A 36 -6.50 -4.45 -2.46
CA VAL A 36 -7.23 -5.72 -2.56
C VAL A 36 -8.23 -5.68 -3.70
N SER A 37 -8.98 -4.58 -3.82
CA SER A 37 -9.96 -4.39 -4.88
C SER A 37 -10.08 -2.93 -5.29
N GLY A 38 -10.53 -2.68 -6.50
CA GLY A 38 -10.67 -1.36 -7.07
C GLY A 38 -9.42 -0.88 -7.79
N GLN A 39 -9.39 0.40 -8.12
CA GLN A 39 -8.25 1.08 -8.73
C GLN A 39 -7.97 2.39 -8.01
N ALA A 40 -6.69 2.71 -7.86
CA ALA A 40 -6.26 3.94 -7.22
C ALA A 40 -5.10 4.54 -8.02
N ARG A 41 -4.73 5.77 -7.69
CA ARG A 41 -3.59 6.42 -8.33
C ARG A 41 -2.65 7.03 -7.30
N ILE A 42 -1.38 7.07 -7.64
CA ILE A 42 -0.35 7.76 -6.87
C ILE A 42 -0.17 9.15 -7.47
N LEU A 43 -0.20 10.17 -6.62
CA LEU A 43 -0.02 11.57 -7.01
C LEU A 43 1.19 12.15 -6.30
N VAL A 44 2.01 12.90 -7.04
CA VAL A 44 3.02 13.79 -6.50
C VAL A 44 2.57 15.21 -6.85
N GLY A 45 2.17 15.98 -5.85
CA GLY A 45 1.45 17.22 -6.10
C GLY A 45 0.12 16.91 -6.77
N THR A 46 -0.11 17.49 -7.94
CA THR A 46 -1.31 17.23 -8.76
C THR A 46 -1.04 16.24 -9.89
N ARG A 47 0.20 15.74 -10.01
CA ARG A 47 0.60 14.87 -11.12
C ARG A 47 0.41 13.40 -10.77
N GLU A 48 -0.36 12.70 -11.59
CA GLU A 48 -0.48 11.25 -11.49
C GLU A 48 0.79 10.59 -12.02
N VAL A 49 1.44 9.78 -11.19
CA VAL A 49 2.68 9.08 -11.55
C VAL A 49 2.50 7.59 -11.77
N GLU A 50 1.44 7.01 -11.23
CA GLU A 50 1.17 5.59 -11.36
C GLU A 50 -0.31 5.29 -11.09
N VAL A 51 -0.88 4.31 -11.79
CA VAL A 51 -2.20 3.74 -11.47
C VAL A 51 -1.98 2.38 -10.82
N LEU A 52 -2.64 2.17 -9.68
CA LEU A 52 -2.53 0.95 -8.91
C LEU A 52 -3.65 -0.03 -9.26
N SER A 53 -3.28 -1.30 -9.36
CA SER A 53 -4.20 -2.42 -9.54
C SER A 53 -4.11 -3.39 -8.35
N PRO A 54 -5.13 -4.25 -8.14
CA PRO A 54 -5.10 -5.21 -7.04
C PRO A 54 -3.81 -6.04 -7.01
N GLY A 55 -3.27 -6.23 -5.82
CA GLY A 55 -2.01 -6.92 -5.57
C GLY A 55 -0.81 -5.99 -5.48
N GLN A 56 -0.95 -4.72 -5.81
CA GLN A 56 0.15 -3.77 -5.69
C GLN A 56 0.23 -3.16 -4.30
N ILE A 57 1.46 -2.84 -3.90
CA ILE A 57 1.82 -2.32 -2.58
C ILE A 57 2.00 -0.82 -2.65
N VAL A 58 1.59 -0.10 -1.61
CA VAL A 58 1.90 1.32 -1.45
C VAL A 58 2.28 1.62 0.01
N GLY A 59 3.10 2.64 0.18
CA GLY A 59 3.45 3.15 1.50
C GLY A 59 4.47 2.31 2.25
N GLU A 60 5.16 1.38 1.59
CA GLU A 60 6.17 0.51 2.20
C GLU A 60 7.35 1.29 2.78
N MET A 61 7.71 2.41 2.17
CA MET A 61 8.83 3.23 2.66
C MET A 61 8.57 3.81 4.05
N ALA A 62 7.32 3.99 4.41
CA ALA A 62 6.96 4.45 5.75
C ALA A 62 7.47 3.51 6.85
N LEU A 63 7.45 2.21 6.59
CA LEU A 63 7.90 1.20 7.55
C LEU A 63 9.41 0.96 7.48
N ILE A 64 10.02 1.25 6.35
CA ILE A 64 11.45 1.01 6.12
C ILE A 64 12.28 2.22 6.57
N GLU A 65 11.86 3.44 6.24
CA GLU A 65 12.60 4.67 6.54
C GLU A 65 11.93 5.57 7.58
N SER A 66 10.69 5.29 7.95
CA SER A 66 9.91 6.12 8.90
C SER A 66 9.83 7.58 8.48
N ALA A 67 9.81 7.84 7.18
CA ALA A 67 9.68 9.19 6.62
C ALA A 67 8.21 9.53 6.37
N PRO A 68 7.81 10.82 6.45
CA PRO A 68 6.47 11.25 6.04
C PRO A 68 6.16 10.80 4.62
N ARG A 69 4.87 10.66 4.31
CA ARG A 69 4.42 10.22 2.99
C ARG A 69 4.98 11.15 1.90
N SER A 70 5.66 10.57 0.93
CA SER A 70 6.26 11.32 -0.19
C SER A 70 5.28 11.53 -1.35
N ALA A 71 4.14 10.91 -1.31
CA ALA A 71 3.11 10.98 -2.33
C ALA A 71 1.73 10.81 -1.70
N SER A 72 0.69 11.11 -2.47
CA SER A 72 -0.69 10.85 -2.10
C SER A 72 -1.22 9.64 -2.85
N VAL A 73 -2.16 8.91 -2.26
CA VAL A 73 -2.89 7.83 -2.93
C VAL A 73 -4.36 8.14 -2.88
N GLN A 74 -4.99 8.23 -4.05
CA GLN A 74 -6.40 8.54 -4.21
C GLN A 74 -7.13 7.41 -4.91
N ALA A 75 -8.29 7.03 -4.38
CA ALA A 75 -9.14 6.03 -5.02
C ALA A 75 -9.75 6.59 -6.31
N LEU A 76 -9.60 5.86 -7.41
CA LEU A 76 -10.28 6.15 -8.68
C LEU A 76 -11.67 5.53 -8.70
N THR A 77 -11.80 4.34 -8.13
CA THR A 77 -13.05 3.65 -7.89
C THR A 77 -13.13 3.34 -6.40
N ASP A 78 -14.24 2.79 -5.95
CA ASP A 78 -14.30 2.29 -4.58
C ASP A 78 -13.22 1.23 -4.39
N CYS A 79 -12.40 1.39 -3.37
CA CYS A 79 -11.25 0.53 -3.11
C CYS A 79 -11.35 -0.13 -1.75
N GLU A 80 -10.68 -1.28 -1.65
CA GLU A 80 -10.41 -1.91 -0.37
C GLU A 80 -8.90 -2.18 -0.29
N PHE A 81 -8.29 -1.78 0.82
CA PHE A 81 -6.87 -1.97 1.09
C PHE A 81 -6.68 -2.84 2.32
N ALA A 82 -5.72 -3.77 2.26
CA ALA A 82 -5.22 -4.44 3.45
C ALA A 82 -4.20 -3.53 4.12
N ARG A 83 -4.38 -3.29 5.42
CA ARG A 83 -3.49 -2.42 6.20
C ARG A 83 -2.48 -3.28 6.96
N ILE A 84 -1.21 -2.97 6.79
CA ILE A 84 -0.11 -3.71 7.41
C ILE A 84 0.70 -2.73 8.25
N ASN A 85 0.59 -2.85 9.58
CA ASN A 85 1.39 -2.05 10.50
C ASN A 85 2.81 -2.62 10.63
N GLU A 86 3.67 -1.94 11.38
CA GLU A 86 5.07 -2.35 11.54
C GLU A 86 5.20 -3.75 12.13
N LYS A 87 4.41 -4.07 13.15
CA LYS A 87 4.44 -5.39 13.79
C LYS A 87 4.09 -6.49 12.82
N ARG A 88 3.02 -6.31 12.05
CA ARG A 88 2.58 -7.26 11.03
C ARG A 88 3.61 -7.37 9.90
N PHE A 89 4.19 -6.26 9.50
CA PHE A 89 5.23 -6.24 8.47
C PHE A 89 6.43 -7.09 8.89
N ARG A 90 6.93 -6.91 10.10
CA ARG A 90 8.06 -7.70 10.63
C ARG A 90 7.73 -9.18 10.68
N PHE A 91 6.52 -9.51 11.13
CA PHE A 91 6.06 -10.91 11.16
C PHE A 91 6.04 -11.50 9.75
N MET A 92 5.47 -10.80 8.78
CA MET A 92 5.35 -11.30 7.40
C MET A 92 6.71 -11.44 6.72
N VAL A 93 7.63 -10.51 6.96
CA VAL A 93 9.00 -10.61 6.42
C VAL A 93 9.71 -11.86 6.95
N THR A 94 9.50 -12.18 8.22
CA THR A 94 10.12 -13.34 8.86
C THR A 94 9.48 -14.66 8.42
N GLU A 95 8.15 -14.71 8.39
CA GLU A 95 7.40 -15.95 8.20
C GLU A 95 7.01 -16.23 6.74
N THR A 96 7.09 -15.22 5.88
CA THR A 96 6.67 -15.32 4.48
C THR A 96 7.72 -14.68 3.58
N PRO A 97 8.81 -15.39 3.23
CA PRO A 97 9.89 -14.82 2.41
C PRO A 97 9.44 -14.23 1.08
N GLY A 98 8.42 -14.82 0.46
CA GLY A 98 7.84 -14.29 -0.79
C GLY A 98 7.27 -12.88 -0.64
N PHE A 99 6.74 -12.55 0.53
CA PHE A 99 6.27 -11.22 0.83
C PHE A 99 7.43 -10.21 0.81
N ALA A 100 8.53 -10.54 1.48
CA ALA A 100 9.72 -9.68 1.51
C ALA A 100 10.25 -9.39 0.10
N LEU A 101 10.32 -10.44 -0.75
CA LEU A 101 10.75 -10.27 -2.14
C LEU A 101 9.79 -9.39 -2.93
N SER A 102 8.48 -9.51 -2.71
CA SER A 102 7.48 -8.68 -3.38
C SER A 102 7.63 -7.20 -3.00
N VAL A 103 7.92 -6.92 -1.73
CA VAL A 103 8.18 -5.56 -1.26
C VAL A 103 9.43 -5.00 -1.94
N MET A 104 10.51 -5.76 -1.97
CA MET A 104 11.76 -5.33 -2.62
C MET A 104 11.56 -5.05 -4.11
N ARG A 105 10.80 -5.90 -4.81
CA ARG A 105 10.49 -5.69 -6.24
C ARG A 105 9.68 -4.42 -6.45
N SER A 106 8.69 -4.18 -5.61
CA SER A 106 7.89 -2.95 -5.68
C SER A 106 8.77 -1.71 -5.53
N MET A 107 9.72 -1.74 -4.61
CA MET A 107 10.67 -0.63 -4.42
C MET A 107 11.57 -0.45 -5.65
N ALA A 108 12.04 -1.54 -6.21
CA ALA A 108 12.93 -1.51 -7.38
C ALA A 108 12.23 -1.00 -8.66
N GLU A 109 10.93 -1.23 -8.77
CA GLU A 109 10.12 -0.81 -9.91
C GLU A 109 9.67 0.65 -9.83
N ARG A 110 9.81 1.28 -8.69
CA ARG A 110 9.48 2.69 -8.46
C ARG A 110 10.71 3.55 -8.21
#